data_58b73151e2238f2210cbd363f862ee9a
#
_entry.id   58b73151e2238f2210cbd363f862ee9a
#
_cell.length_a   1.000
_cell.length_b   1.000
_cell.length_c   1.000
_cell.angle_alpha   90.00
_cell.angle_beta   90.00
_cell.angle_gamma   90.00
#
_symmetry.space_group_name_H-M   'P 1'
#
loop_
_entity.id
_entity.type
_entity.pdbx_description
1 polymer ?
#
loop_
_entity_poly.entity_id
_entity_poly.type
_entity_poly.pdbx_seq_one_letter_code
_entity_poly.pdbx_strand_id
1 'polypeptide(L)'
;MTSQKANSSKLSMAPKEPAAGHEPIRILVADDSPVSRKVLEQALEQEPYDIMLAENGEQALHKFNQHHPQIVITDWEMPDFSGPDLCRRIRQSANAPYTYIILLTSSSDMDRLVEGLEAGADDYLTKPFHPKELLARIGVGRRIIAMHRQIEAKNLLLEQAAQTDHLTGIPNRRAVEEFASKQICGAARFKFPVSVVVADLDNFKSINDTYGHASGDKVLQHFAGILKGNIRSADACGRLGGDEFVLVLSHSDPKGIPILIERLRATLAGQDFGFDGEVVHVSATFGFAEFEFGQPKNFAQLLADADAVLYREKSKRRQPAAQ
;
A
#
# COMPACT_ATOMS: atom_id res chain seq x y z
N MET A 1 34.18 70.41 13.50
CA MET A 1 33.12 70.40 12.45
C MET A 1 33.30 69.11 11.63
N THR A 2 32.44 68.19 11.79
CA THR A 2 31.76 67.41 10.74
C THR A 2 31.06 66.20 11.40
N SER A 3 29.73 66.24 11.33
CA SER A 3 28.83 65.21 11.80
C SER A 3 29.01 63.89 11.03
N GLN A 4 29.10 62.76 11.74
CA GLN A 4 28.81 61.45 11.16
C GLN A 4 27.43 61.00 11.58
N LYS A 5 26.54 60.87 10.59
CA LYS A 5 25.19 60.29 10.69
C LYS A 5 25.30 58.78 10.87
N ALA A 6 24.72 58.29 11.94
CA ALA A 6 24.47 56.87 12.13
C ALA A 6 23.47 56.35 11.11
N ASN A 7 23.89 55.36 10.32
CA ASN A 7 23.05 54.66 9.36
C ASN A 7 22.59 53.34 10.02
N SER A 8 21.35 53.36 10.51
CA SER A 8 20.73 52.16 11.07
C SER A 8 20.24 51.24 9.92
N SER A 9 21.04 50.24 9.58
CA SER A 9 20.68 49.18 8.66
C SER A 9 19.60 48.30 9.27
N LYS A 10 18.36 48.41 8.75
CA LYS A 10 17.32 47.38 8.94
C LYS A 10 17.81 46.09 8.32
N LEU A 11 18.17 45.09 9.15
CA LEU A 11 18.32 43.74 8.70
C LEU A 11 16.93 43.21 8.29
N SER A 12 16.72 43.12 7.00
CA SER A 12 15.63 42.34 6.39
C SER A 12 15.93 40.89 6.65
N MET A 13 15.19 40.23 7.55
CA MET A 13 15.20 38.75 7.67
C MET A 13 14.51 38.21 6.42
N ALA A 14 15.29 37.66 5.51
CA ALA A 14 14.76 36.84 4.42
C ALA A 14 14.02 35.60 5.00
N PRO A 15 12.91 35.15 4.40
CA PRO A 15 12.23 33.95 4.83
C PRO A 15 13.20 32.76 4.71
N LYS A 16 13.29 31.96 5.77
CA LYS A 16 14.05 30.70 5.76
C LYS A 16 13.45 29.79 4.68
N GLU A 17 14.24 29.49 3.66
CA GLU A 17 13.90 28.45 2.69
C GLU A 17 13.63 27.13 3.42
N PRO A 18 12.55 26.38 3.04
CA PRO A 18 12.29 25.08 3.61
C PRO A 18 13.41 24.11 3.24
N ALA A 19 13.93 23.40 4.22
CA ALA A 19 14.88 22.31 4.01
C ALA A 19 14.31 21.31 3.01
N ALA A 20 15.09 20.96 2.00
CA ALA A 20 14.69 20.14 0.86
C ALA A 20 13.94 18.85 1.30
N GLY A 21 12.69 18.68 0.82
CA GLY A 21 12.02 17.38 0.75
C GLY A 21 10.81 17.14 1.64
N HIS A 22 10.30 18.12 2.41
CA HIS A 22 9.06 17.91 3.18
C HIS A 22 8.00 18.90 2.73
N GLU A 23 6.86 18.39 2.27
CA GLU A 23 5.66 19.23 2.08
C GLU A 23 5.32 19.95 3.38
N PRO A 24 4.93 21.23 3.31
CA PRO A 24 4.51 22.00 4.48
C PRO A 24 3.35 21.29 5.19
N ILE A 25 3.38 21.29 6.53
CA ILE A 25 2.29 20.70 7.32
C ILE A 25 1.05 21.58 7.16
N ARG A 26 -0.04 20.96 6.71
CA ARG A 26 -1.34 21.60 6.57
C ARG A 26 -2.06 21.63 7.93
N ILE A 27 -2.45 22.83 8.35
CA ILE A 27 -3.17 23.08 9.59
C ILE A 27 -4.52 23.71 9.26
N LEU A 28 -5.61 23.08 9.71
CA LEU A 28 -6.94 23.65 9.65
C LEU A 28 -7.25 24.30 11.01
N VAL A 29 -7.59 25.58 10.98
CA VAL A 29 -8.04 26.35 12.15
C VAL A 29 -9.54 26.63 11.97
N ALA A 30 -10.35 26.17 12.92
CA ALA A 30 -11.79 26.37 12.96
C ALA A 30 -12.17 27.14 14.23
N ASP A 31 -12.68 28.33 14.10
CA ASP A 31 -13.11 29.22 15.18
C ASP A 31 -14.09 30.26 14.61
N ASP A 32 -15.21 30.53 15.22
CA ASP A 32 -16.22 31.44 14.71
C ASP A 32 -15.80 32.91 14.85
N SER A 33 -14.93 33.21 15.83
CA SER A 33 -14.41 34.56 16.08
C SER A 33 -13.31 34.94 15.07
N PRO A 34 -13.49 35.97 14.25
CA PRO A 34 -12.46 36.46 13.34
C PRO A 34 -11.20 36.96 14.07
N VAL A 35 -11.36 37.42 15.31
CA VAL A 35 -10.24 37.87 16.15
C VAL A 35 -9.41 36.67 16.59
N SER A 36 -10.05 35.59 17.08
CA SER A 36 -9.38 34.36 17.45
C SER A 36 -8.64 33.73 16.28
N ARG A 37 -9.29 33.64 15.11
CA ARG A 37 -8.64 33.15 13.87
C ARG A 37 -7.39 33.92 13.53
N LYS A 38 -7.44 35.26 13.62
CA LYS A 38 -6.28 36.12 13.34
C LYS A 38 -5.14 35.94 14.31
N VAL A 39 -5.43 35.76 15.61
CA VAL A 39 -4.43 35.48 16.64
C VAL A 39 -3.75 34.12 16.40
N LEU A 40 -4.54 33.11 16.06
CA LEU A 40 -4.03 31.77 15.72
C LEU A 40 -3.16 31.80 14.48
N GLU A 41 -3.61 32.46 13.41
CA GLU A 41 -2.86 32.64 12.19
C GLU A 41 -1.49 33.30 12.44
N GLN A 42 -1.48 34.42 13.18
CA GLN A 42 -0.23 35.11 13.54
C GLN A 42 0.71 34.27 14.41
N ALA A 43 0.17 33.43 15.30
CA ALA A 43 0.97 32.54 16.11
C ALA A 43 1.64 31.45 15.27
N LEU A 44 1.03 31.05 14.15
CA LEU A 44 1.50 30.00 13.25
C LEU A 44 2.41 30.51 12.11
N GLU A 45 2.33 31.80 11.75
CA GLU A 45 3.14 32.41 10.67
C GLU A 45 4.67 32.31 10.86
N GLN A 46 5.13 32.02 12.07
CA GLN A 46 6.56 31.91 12.37
C GLN A 46 7.23 30.60 11.86
N GLU A 47 6.42 29.64 11.46
CA GLU A 47 6.82 28.34 10.94
C GLU A 47 6.21 28.13 9.54
N PRO A 48 6.81 27.27 8.68
CA PRO A 48 6.33 27.05 7.33
C PRO A 48 5.12 26.08 7.31
N TYR A 49 4.00 26.54 7.85
CA TYR A 49 2.71 25.82 7.82
C TYR A 49 1.84 26.32 6.67
N ASP A 50 1.07 25.40 6.08
CA ASP A 50 -0.02 25.72 5.16
C ASP A 50 -1.32 25.82 5.97
N ILE A 51 -1.80 27.07 6.18
CA ILE A 51 -2.88 27.36 7.13
C ILE A 51 -4.19 27.54 6.36
N MET A 52 -5.20 26.78 6.76
CA MET A 52 -6.57 26.91 6.28
C MET A 52 -7.47 27.40 7.43
N LEU A 53 -8.31 28.39 7.15
CA LEU A 53 -9.22 28.96 8.14
C LEU A 53 -10.67 28.53 7.86
N ALA A 54 -11.44 28.21 8.89
CA ALA A 54 -12.87 27.92 8.81
C ALA A 54 -13.62 28.72 9.89
N GLU A 55 -14.83 29.13 9.60
CA GLU A 55 -15.65 30.02 10.45
C GLU A 55 -16.71 29.26 11.25
N ASN A 56 -16.95 28.00 10.88
CA ASN A 56 -17.94 27.12 11.52
C ASN A 56 -17.58 25.67 11.28
N GLY A 57 -18.34 24.77 11.94
CA GLY A 57 -18.09 23.35 11.87
C GLY A 57 -18.31 22.73 10.49
N GLU A 58 -19.31 23.20 9.71
CA GLU A 58 -19.59 22.69 8.37
C GLU A 58 -18.45 23.02 7.39
N GLN A 59 -18.00 24.28 7.39
CA GLN A 59 -16.87 24.72 6.59
C GLN A 59 -15.58 23.97 6.96
N ALA A 60 -15.37 23.74 8.27
CA ALA A 60 -14.24 22.98 8.76
C ALA A 60 -14.25 21.54 8.24
N LEU A 61 -15.38 20.84 8.32
CA LEU A 61 -15.52 19.47 7.84
C LEU A 61 -15.38 19.39 6.31
N HIS A 62 -15.91 20.37 5.58
CA HIS A 62 -15.75 20.44 4.12
C HIS A 62 -14.27 20.56 3.73
N LYS A 63 -13.54 21.50 4.35
CA LYS A 63 -12.09 21.68 4.11
C LYS A 63 -11.27 20.47 4.54
N PHE A 64 -11.64 19.84 5.65
CA PHE A 64 -11.01 18.59 6.10
C PHE A 64 -11.12 17.49 5.04
N ASN A 65 -12.31 17.25 4.51
CA ASN A 65 -12.53 16.21 3.49
C ASN A 65 -11.83 16.52 2.17
N GLN A 66 -11.67 17.79 1.83
CA GLN A 66 -11.06 18.21 0.57
C GLN A 66 -9.52 18.23 0.61
N HIS A 67 -8.94 18.59 1.74
CA HIS A 67 -7.50 18.86 1.85
C HIS A 67 -6.74 17.92 2.79
N HIS A 68 -7.43 17.10 3.59
CA HIS A 68 -6.83 16.18 4.57
C HIS A 68 -5.70 16.81 5.40
N PRO A 69 -5.98 17.86 6.20
CA PRO A 69 -4.98 18.52 7.03
C PRO A 69 -4.40 17.54 8.06
N GLN A 70 -3.12 17.67 8.34
CA GLN A 70 -2.44 16.84 9.33
C GLN A 70 -2.76 17.27 10.77
N ILE A 71 -3.10 18.57 10.98
CA ILE A 71 -3.46 19.11 12.28
C ILE A 71 -4.76 19.89 12.14
N VAL A 72 -5.67 19.73 13.08
CA VAL A 72 -6.90 20.52 13.21
C VAL A 72 -6.85 21.21 14.57
N ILE A 73 -7.04 22.53 14.57
CA ILE A 73 -7.22 23.32 15.77
C ILE A 73 -8.65 23.86 15.70
N THR A 74 -9.50 23.46 16.62
CA THR A 74 -10.92 23.81 16.58
C THR A 74 -11.38 24.42 17.90
N ASP A 75 -12.18 25.47 17.82
CA ASP A 75 -12.87 25.97 19.00
C ASP A 75 -13.91 24.97 19.47
N TRP A 76 -14.22 25.02 20.74
CA TRP A 76 -15.27 24.20 21.36
C TRP A 76 -16.66 24.58 20.85
N GLU A 77 -16.96 25.88 20.89
CA GLU A 77 -18.27 26.41 20.52
C GLU A 77 -18.20 27.08 19.13
N MET A 78 -18.90 26.52 18.18
CA MET A 78 -19.01 27.05 16.82
C MET A 78 -20.44 26.89 16.31
N PRO A 79 -20.88 27.75 15.36
CA PRO A 79 -22.12 27.53 14.63
C PRO A 79 -22.15 26.19 13.88
N ASP A 80 -23.35 25.71 13.58
CA ASP A 80 -23.70 24.46 12.90
C ASP A 80 -23.47 23.22 13.79
N PHE A 81 -22.25 22.95 14.19
CA PHE A 81 -21.92 21.92 15.17
C PHE A 81 -20.62 22.25 15.92
N SER A 82 -20.53 21.73 17.14
CA SER A 82 -19.45 21.99 18.07
C SER A 82 -18.09 21.38 17.65
N GLY A 83 -16.99 21.85 18.27
CA GLY A 83 -15.68 21.22 18.12
C GLY A 83 -15.66 19.73 18.44
N PRO A 84 -16.24 19.25 19.55
CA PRO A 84 -16.38 17.82 19.81
C PRO A 84 -17.14 17.05 18.72
N ASP A 85 -18.20 17.66 18.12
CA ASP A 85 -18.90 17.02 17.01
C ASP A 85 -18.04 16.94 15.75
N LEU A 86 -17.23 17.96 15.49
CA LEU A 86 -16.23 17.93 14.41
C LEU A 86 -15.23 16.81 14.64
N CYS A 87 -14.72 16.63 15.86
CA CYS A 87 -13.81 15.53 16.23
C CYS A 87 -14.43 14.17 15.91
N ARG A 88 -15.66 13.91 16.37
CA ARG A 88 -16.38 12.64 16.12
C ARG A 88 -16.50 12.36 14.61
N ARG A 89 -16.87 13.36 13.81
CA ARG A 89 -17.03 13.24 12.36
C ARG A 89 -15.70 12.97 11.64
N ILE A 90 -14.63 13.63 12.05
CA ILE A 90 -13.27 13.37 11.54
C ILE A 90 -12.84 11.93 11.84
N ARG A 91 -13.06 11.44 13.09
CA ARG A 91 -12.69 10.07 13.47
C ARG A 91 -13.52 8.98 12.79
N GLN A 92 -14.74 9.30 12.35
CA GLN A 92 -15.60 8.40 11.61
C GLN A 92 -15.25 8.31 10.12
N SER A 93 -14.38 9.17 9.59
CA SER A 93 -13.91 9.14 8.20
C SER A 93 -13.01 7.93 7.94
N ALA A 94 -13.59 6.87 7.37
CA ALA A 94 -12.98 5.54 7.25
C ALA A 94 -11.66 5.46 6.46
N ASN A 95 -11.33 6.45 5.62
CA ASN A 95 -10.14 6.43 4.74
C ASN A 95 -9.25 7.68 4.89
N ALA A 96 -9.48 8.51 5.90
CA ALA A 96 -8.68 9.71 6.13
C ALA A 96 -7.36 9.33 6.84
N PRO A 97 -6.21 9.91 6.46
CA PRO A 97 -4.97 9.79 7.21
C PRO A 97 -5.16 10.28 8.65
N TYR A 98 -4.34 9.77 9.57
CA TYR A 98 -4.38 10.25 10.94
C TYR A 98 -4.15 11.77 11.01
N THR A 99 -5.08 12.46 11.68
CA THR A 99 -5.07 13.90 11.93
C THR A 99 -5.00 14.16 13.42
N TYR A 100 -4.06 15.00 13.85
CA TYR A 100 -3.95 15.43 15.23
C TYR A 100 -4.90 16.60 15.51
N ILE A 101 -5.78 16.47 16.50
CA ILE A 101 -6.83 17.45 16.79
C ILE A 101 -6.59 18.11 18.14
N ILE A 102 -6.53 19.45 18.15
CA ILE A 102 -6.42 20.28 19.36
C ILE A 102 -7.74 21.02 19.54
N LEU A 103 -8.42 20.81 20.66
CA LEU A 103 -9.60 21.56 21.05
C LEU A 103 -9.21 22.82 21.84
N LEU A 104 -9.76 23.97 21.43
CA LEU A 104 -9.66 25.22 22.18
C LEU A 104 -10.89 25.34 23.07
N THR A 105 -10.72 25.61 24.36
CA THR A 105 -11.82 25.76 25.31
C THR A 105 -11.64 26.98 26.19
N SER A 106 -12.73 27.66 26.54
CA SER A 106 -12.74 28.74 27.51
C SER A 106 -12.92 28.24 28.97
N SER A 107 -13.21 26.94 29.16
CA SER A 107 -13.46 26.34 30.44
C SER A 107 -12.33 25.38 30.85
N SER A 108 -11.95 25.44 32.11
CA SER A 108 -11.08 24.44 32.75
C SER A 108 -11.90 23.35 33.48
N ASP A 109 -13.19 23.24 33.18
CA ASP A 109 -14.06 22.23 33.73
C ASP A 109 -13.64 20.83 33.30
N MET A 110 -13.45 19.95 34.26
CA MET A 110 -12.97 18.60 34.04
C MET A 110 -13.93 17.79 33.14
N ASP A 111 -15.23 17.96 33.33
CA ASP A 111 -16.24 17.22 32.56
C ASP A 111 -16.17 17.56 31.06
N ARG A 112 -15.98 18.85 30.74
CA ARG A 112 -15.78 19.29 29.34
C ARG A 112 -14.46 18.73 28.74
N LEU A 113 -13.39 18.71 29.54
CA LEU A 113 -12.11 18.15 29.06
C LEU A 113 -12.23 16.66 28.71
N VAL A 114 -12.92 15.90 29.58
CA VAL A 114 -13.18 14.47 29.33
C VAL A 114 -14.05 14.30 28.09
N GLU A 115 -15.13 15.07 27.93
CA GLU A 115 -15.99 15.03 26.76
C GLU A 115 -15.20 15.27 25.46
N GLY A 116 -14.31 16.26 25.44
CA GLY A 116 -13.50 16.58 24.27
C GLY A 116 -12.56 15.45 23.86
N LEU A 117 -11.90 14.84 24.84
CA LEU A 117 -11.02 13.70 24.61
C LEU A 117 -11.79 12.44 24.16
N GLU A 118 -12.95 12.16 24.79
CA GLU A 118 -13.83 11.07 24.39
C GLU A 118 -14.43 11.28 22.97
N ALA A 119 -14.62 12.52 22.57
CA ALA A 119 -15.03 12.87 21.21
C ALA A 119 -13.93 12.60 20.17
N GLY A 120 -12.70 12.33 20.61
CA GLY A 120 -11.57 11.98 19.75
C GLY A 120 -10.56 13.11 19.51
N ALA A 121 -10.58 14.16 20.33
CA ALA A 121 -9.48 15.13 20.36
C ALA A 121 -8.21 14.46 20.94
N ASP A 122 -7.03 14.83 20.43
CA ASP A 122 -5.75 14.33 20.92
C ASP A 122 -5.18 15.22 22.03
N ASP A 123 -5.60 16.48 22.05
CA ASP A 123 -5.17 17.47 23.03
C ASP A 123 -6.19 18.60 23.16
N TYR A 124 -6.02 19.40 24.20
CA TYR A 124 -6.83 20.62 24.42
C TYR A 124 -5.94 21.79 24.86
N LEU A 125 -6.44 23.00 24.67
CA LEU A 125 -5.77 24.24 25.05
C LEU A 125 -6.80 25.25 25.59
N THR A 126 -6.58 25.72 26.81
CA THR A 126 -7.52 26.65 27.47
C THR A 126 -7.24 28.10 27.03
N LYS A 127 -8.27 28.82 26.64
CA LYS A 127 -8.25 30.27 26.34
C LYS A 127 -8.33 31.08 27.66
N PRO A 128 -7.53 32.17 27.82
CA PRO A 128 -6.48 32.64 26.91
C PRO A 128 -5.20 31.80 27.02
N PHE A 129 -4.55 31.51 25.90
CA PHE A 129 -3.32 30.73 25.86
C PHE A 129 -2.13 31.58 25.35
N HIS A 130 -0.93 31.14 25.71
CA HIS A 130 0.29 31.75 25.17
C HIS A 130 0.68 31.10 23.83
N PRO A 131 1.09 31.86 22.79
CA PRO A 131 1.48 31.29 21.50
C PRO A 131 2.50 30.16 21.58
N LYS A 132 3.46 30.26 22.51
CA LYS A 132 4.46 29.19 22.74
C LYS A 132 3.83 27.85 23.20
N GLU A 133 2.73 27.92 23.95
CA GLU A 133 2.02 26.72 24.39
C GLU A 133 1.36 26.01 23.21
N LEU A 134 0.66 26.76 22.36
CA LEU A 134 0.09 26.24 21.11
C LEU A 134 1.16 25.59 20.24
N LEU A 135 2.30 26.26 20.00
CA LEU A 135 3.40 25.73 19.21
C LEU A 135 4.01 24.47 19.83
N ALA A 136 4.09 24.39 21.16
CA ALA A 136 4.57 23.19 21.84
C ALA A 136 3.63 21.98 21.60
N ARG A 137 2.29 22.19 21.67
CA ARG A 137 1.30 21.14 21.40
C ARG A 137 1.31 20.70 19.92
N ILE A 138 1.43 21.64 19.01
CA ILE A 138 1.65 21.35 17.58
C ILE A 138 2.93 20.51 17.39
N GLY A 139 4.00 20.84 18.12
CA GLY A 139 5.25 20.06 18.13
C GLY A 139 5.04 18.61 18.59
N VAL A 140 4.15 18.37 19.57
CA VAL A 140 3.73 17.02 19.97
C VAL A 140 2.98 16.34 18.83
N GLY A 141 2.00 17.02 18.26
CA GLY A 141 1.21 16.51 17.14
C GLY A 141 2.08 16.09 15.93
N ARG A 142 3.06 16.91 15.57
CA ARG A 142 4.03 16.58 14.52
C ARG A 142 4.76 15.26 14.77
N ARG A 143 5.21 15.01 16.00
CA ARG A 143 5.89 13.75 16.36
C ARG A 143 4.94 12.56 16.25
N ILE A 144 3.71 12.69 16.72
CA ILE A 144 2.70 11.63 16.65
C ILE A 144 2.36 11.31 15.20
N ILE A 145 2.13 12.30 14.35
CA ILE A 145 1.89 12.14 12.91
C ILE A 145 3.06 11.43 12.23
N ALA A 146 4.31 11.83 12.55
CA ALA A 146 5.50 11.18 12.00
C ALA A 146 5.58 9.69 12.41
N MET A 147 5.24 9.36 13.66
CA MET A 147 5.19 7.97 14.14
C MET A 147 4.10 7.17 13.42
N HIS A 148 2.91 7.71 13.23
CA HIS A 148 1.84 7.05 12.46
C HIS A 148 2.29 6.74 11.03
N ARG A 149 2.88 7.70 10.33
CA ARG A 149 3.42 7.49 8.97
C ARG A 149 4.48 6.40 8.92
N GLN A 150 5.35 6.32 9.94
CA GLN A 150 6.36 5.26 10.02
C GLN A 150 5.73 3.88 10.23
N ILE A 151 4.70 3.79 11.06
CA ILE A 151 3.97 2.53 11.29
C ILE A 151 3.27 2.09 10.01
N GLU A 152 2.57 2.98 9.31
CA GLU A 152 1.90 2.70 8.04
C GLU A 152 2.90 2.24 6.96
N ALA A 153 4.04 2.93 6.83
CA ALA A 153 5.09 2.53 5.89
C ALA A 153 5.68 1.15 6.21
N LYS A 154 5.91 0.85 7.51
CA LYS A 154 6.39 -0.47 7.93
C LYS A 154 5.34 -1.57 7.69
N ASN A 155 4.08 -1.30 7.95
CA ASN A 155 3.00 -2.25 7.69
C ASN A 155 2.91 -2.57 6.19
N LEU A 156 2.99 -1.56 5.33
CA LEU A 156 3.01 -1.75 3.88
C LEU A 156 4.20 -2.61 3.42
N LEU A 157 5.40 -2.38 3.97
CA LEU A 157 6.57 -3.19 3.68
C LEU A 157 6.42 -4.65 4.16
N LEU A 158 5.83 -4.84 5.35
CA LEU A 158 5.52 -6.17 5.88
C LEU A 158 4.48 -6.90 5.02
N GLU A 159 3.45 -6.20 4.56
CA GLU A 159 2.45 -6.74 3.64
C GLU A 159 3.08 -7.16 2.31
N GLN A 160 3.94 -6.31 1.74
CA GLN A 160 4.67 -6.62 0.51
C GLN A 160 5.61 -7.84 0.70
N ALA A 161 6.35 -7.88 1.79
CA ALA A 161 7.21 -9.02 2.13
C ALA A 161 6.41 -10.31 2.37
N ALA A 162 5.18 -10.19 2.91
CA ALA A 162 4.27 -11.31 3.11
C ALA A 162 3.57 -11.79 1.83
N GLN A 163 3.68 -11.08 0.70
CA GLN A 163 3.04 -11.41 -0.57
C GLN A 163 4.00 -11.93 -1.65
N THR A 164 5.31 -11.83 -1.44
CA THR A 164 6.32 -12.30 -2.39
C THR A 164 7.06 -13.53 -1.91
N ASP A 165 7.45 -14.39 -2.83
CA ASP A 165 8.40 -15.47 -2.57
C ASP A 165 9.82 -14.89 -2.53
N HIS A 166 10.53 -15.09 -1.44
CA HIS A 166 11.82 -14.47 -1.16
C HIS A 166 12.93 -14.88 -2.13
N LEU A 167 12.83 -16.09 -2.71
CA LEU A 167 13.82 -16.60 -3.66
C LEU A 167 13.60 -16.04 -5.07
N THR A 168 12.35 -16.08 -5.54
CA THR A 168 12.03 -15.81 -6.94
C THR A 168 11.52 -14.40 -7.19
N GLY A 169 11.12 -13.66 -6.14
CA GLY A 169 10.61 -12.28 -6.25
C GLY A 169 9.25 -12.15 -6.96
N ILE A 170 8.59 -13.27 -7.30
CA ILE A 170 7.20 -13.28 -7.78
C ILE A 170 6.23 -13.47 -6.61
N PRO A 171 4.93 -13.25 -6.79
CA PRO A 171 3.91 -13.54 -5.79
C PRO A 171 4.05 -14.94 -5.17
N ASN A 172 3.90 -15.02 -3.85
CA ASN A 172 3.85 -16.29 -3.15
C ASN A 172 2.44 -16.92 -3.23
N ARG A 173 2.28 -18.10 -2.68
CA ARG A 173 1.01 -18.84 -2.67
C ARG A 173 -0.16 -17.99 -2.20
N ARG A 174 0.00 -17.27 -1.08
CA ARG A 174 -1.06 -16.46 -0.48
C ARG A 174 -1.48 -15.32 -1.41
N ALA A 175 -0.54 -14.61 -1.99
CA ALA A 175 -0.81 -13.48 -2.89
C ALA A 175 -1.56 -13.94 -4.15
N VAL A 176 -1.18 -15.08 -4.74
CA VAL A 176 -1.88 -15.63 -5.90
C VAL A 176 -3.28 -16.11 -5.54
N GLU A 177 -3.45 -16.71 -4.38
CA GLU A 177 -4.75 -17.17 -3.88
C GLU A 177 -5.75 -16.00 -3.69
N GLU A 178 -5.27 -14.87 -3.12
CA GLU A 178 -6.03 -13.64 -2.96
C GLU A 178 -6.39 -13.03 -4.34
N PHE A 179 -5.42 -12.96 -5.27
CA PHE A 179 -5.65 -12.48 -6.62
C PHE A 179 -6.68 -13.34 -7.36
N ALA A 180 -6.48 -14.66 -7.38
CA ALA A 180 -7.37 -15.60 -8.05
C ALA A 180 -8.81 -15.51 -7.53
N SER A 181 -8.97 -15.42 -6.21
CA SER A 181 -10.29 -15.30 -5.58
C SER A 181 -11.04 -14.04 -6.04
N LYS A 182 -10.33 -12.91 -6.15
CA LYS A 182 -10.89 -11.66 -6.69
C LYS A 182 -11.29 -11.81 -8.16
N GLN A 183 -10.46 -12.43 -8.99
CA GLN A 183 -10.74 -12.65 -10.42
C GLN A 183 -11.93 -13.59 -10.62
N ILE A 184 -11.99 -14.69 -9.87
CA ILE A 184 -13.10 -15.66 -9.95
C ILE A 184 -14.43 -15.01 -9.52
N CYS A 185 -14.42 -14.22 -8.45
CA CYS A 185 -15.59 -13.47 -8.00
C CYS A 185 -16.06 -12.46 -9.07
N GLY A 186 -15.11 -11.75 -9.68
CA GLY A 186 -15.37 -10.85 -10.80
C GLY A 186 -15.91 -11.57 -12.03
N ALA A 187 -15.32 -12.70 -12.40
CA ALA A 187 -15.75 -13.54 -13.52
C ALA A 187 -17.18 -14.06 -13.37
N ALA A 188 -17.56 -14.48 -12.17
CA ALA A 188 -18.92 -14.91 -11.86
C ALA A 188 -19.94 -13.78 -12.09
N ARG A 189 -19.59 -12.53 -11.78
CA ARG A 189 -20.45 -11.35 -11.89
C ARG A 189 -20.48 -10.76 -13.30
N PHE A 190 -19.31 -10.60 -13.92
CA PHE A 190 -19.13 -9.86 -15.16
C PHE A 190 -18.94 -10.76 -16.39
N LYS A 191 -18.93 -12.08 -16.21
CA LYS A 191 -18.88 -13.11 -17.26
C LYS A 191 -17.67 -12.99 -18.18
N PHE A 192 -16.48 -12.86 -17.62
CA PHE A 192 -15.24 -12.97 -18.36
C PHE A 192 -14.50 -14.28 -18.03
N PRO A 193 -13.70 -14.84 -18.94
CA PRO A 193 -13.00 -16.10 -18.71
C PRO A 193 -11.85 -15.90 -17.71
N VAL A 194 -11.66 -16.91 -16.84
CA VAL A 194 -10.49 -17.05 -15.96
C VAL A 194 -9.95 -18.46 -16.09
N SER A 195 -8.63 -18.59 -16.23
CA SER A 195 -7.95 -19.87 -16.29
C SER A 195 -6.83 -19.94 -15.26
N VAL A 196 -6.64 -21.11 -14.66
CA VAL A 196 -5.54 -21.43 -13.75
C VAL A 196 -4.62 -22.41 -14.45
N VAL A 197 -3.32 -22.08 -14.53
CA VAL A 197 -2.30 -22.96 -15.10
C VAL A 197 -1.31 -23.30 -13.99
N VAL A 198 -1.06 -24.59 -13.75
CA VAL A 198 -0.01 -25.06 -12.84
C VAL A 198 1.18 -25.51 -13.66
N ALA A 199 2.36 -25.20 -13.20
CA ALA A 199 3.62 -25.58 -13.81
C ALA A 199 4.54 -26.20 -12.76
N ASP A 200 5.26 -27.25 -13.15
CA ASP A 200 6.22 -27.95 -12.30
C ASP A 200 7.47 -28.29 -13.12
N LEU A 201 8.64 -28.00 -12.56
CA LEU A 201 9.92 -28.28 -13.19
C LEU A 201 10.22 -29.76 -13.22
N ASP A 202 10.49 -30.30 -14.41
CA ASP A 202 10.76 -31.73 -14.57
C ASP A 202 12.14 -32.08 -13.98
N ASN A 203 12.20 -33.15 -13.18
CA ASN A 203 13.41 -33.66 -12.54
C ASN A 203 14.20 -32.65 -11.69
N PHE A 204 13.54 -31.62 -11.14
CA PHE A 204 14.18 -30.58 -10.35
C PHE A 204 15.00 -31.12 -9.17
N LYS A 205 14.52 -32.17 -8.51
CA LYS A 205 15.27 -32.84 -7.45
C LYS A 205 16.62 -33.34 -7.94
N SER A 206 16.70 -33.93 -9.15
CA SER A 206 17.96 -34.42 -9.71
C SER A 206 18.96 -33.28 -9.96
N ILE A 207 18.47 -32.10 -10.35
CA ILE A 207 19.31 -30.90 -10.51
C ILE A 207 19.93 -30.52 -9.16
N ASN A 208 19.11 -30.47 -8.08
CA ASN A 208 19.61 -30.20 -6.74
C ASN A 208 20.61 -31.24 -6.25
N ASP A 209 20.30 -32.51 -6.48
CA ASP A 209 21.15 -33.64 -5.99
C ASP A 209 22.50 -33.68 -6.76
N THR A 210 22.54 -33.25 -8.02
CA THR A 210 23.76 -33.29 -8.87
C THR A 210 24.59 -32.01 -8.76
N TYR A 211 23.93 -30.83 -8.83
CA TYR A 211 24.61 -29.53 -8.95
C TYR A 211 24.44 -28.64 -7.70
N GLY A 212 23.81 -29.15 -6.66
CA GLY A 212 23.59 -28.44 -5.40
C GLY A 212 22.39 -27.45 -5.43
N HIS A 213 21.91 -27.12 -4.23
CA HIS A 213 20.74 -26.23 -4.05
C HIS A 213 20.93 -24.84 -4.66
N ALA A 214 22.15 -24.29 -4.65
CA ALA A 214 22.40 -22.98 -5.23
C ALA A 214 22.17 -22.95 -6.76
N SER A 215 22.39 -24.09 -7.44
CA SER A 215 22.09 -24.24 -8.88
C SER A 215 20.59 -24.37 -9.12
N GLY A 216 19.89 -25.14 -8.27
CA GLY A 216 18.44 -25.23 -8.28
C GLY A 216 17.76 -23.88 -8.05
N ASP A 217 18.26 -23.07 -7.10
CA ASP A 217 17.76 -21.73 -6.82
C ASP A 217 17.85 -20.81 -8.06
N LYS A 218 18.95 -20.89 -8.83
CA LYS A 218 19.08 -20.16 -10.09
C LYS A 218 18.05 -20.60 -11.12
N VAL A 219 17.79 -21.92 -11.23
CA VAL A 219 16.75 -22.45 -12.13
C VAL A 219 15.38 -21.90 -11.76
N LEU A 220 15.02 -21.90 -10.47
CA LEU A 220 13.75 -21.36 -9.96
C LEU A 220 13.60 -19.88 -10.27
N GLN A 221 14.65 -19.09 -10.05
CA GLN A 221 14.66 -17.65 -10.35
C GLN A 221 14.47 -17.36 -11.86
N HIS A 222 15.17 -18.09 -12.72
CA HIS A 222 15.04 -17.95 -14.18
C HIS A 222 13.65 -18.36 -14.65
N PHE A 223 13.13 -19.49 -14.16
CA PHE A 223 11.79 -19.95 -14.53
C PHE A 223 10.71 -18.95 -14.11
N ALA A 224 10.81 -18.40 -12.90
CA ALA A 224 9.93 -17.33 -12.43
C ALA A 224 9.98 -16.10 -13.36
N GLY A 225 11.17 -15.71 -13.80
CA GLY A 225 11.37 -14.62 -14.78
C GLY A 225 10.71 -14.91 -16.13
N ILE A 226 10.82 -16.15 -16.64
CA ILE A 226 10.16 -16.61 -17.87
C ILE A 226 8.64 -16.51 -17.70
N LEU A 227 8.07 -17.03 -16.62
CA LEU A 227 6.63 -16.97 -16.38
C LEU A 227 6.15 -15.53 -16.36
N LYS A 228 6.80 -14.67 -15.57
CA LYS A 228 6.46 -13.25 -15.43
C LYS A 228 6.58 -12.48 -16.75
N GLY A 229 7.59 -12.76 -17.54
CA GLY A 229 7.82 -12.08 -18.83
C GLY A 229 6.86 -12.51 -19.95
N ASN A 230 6.13 -13.62 -19.79
CA ASN A 230 5.22 -14.15 -20.79
C ASN A 230 3.73 -13.95 -20.49
N ILE A 231 3.38 -13.31 -19.39
CA ILE A 231 1.99 -12.96 -19.02
C ILE A 231 1.76 -11.45 -19.09
N ARG A 232 0.49 -11.04 -19.15
CA ARG A 232 0.10 -9.62 -19.18
C ARG A 232 0.08 -9.04 -17.76
N SER A 233 0.07 -7.72 -17.65
CA SER A 233 -0.07 -7.04 -16.35
C SER A 233 -1.39 -7.32 -15.62
N ALA A 234 -2.43 -7.75 -16.35
CA ALA A 234 -3.73 -8.16 -15.80
C ALA A 234 -3.74 -9.60 -15.27
N ASP A 235 -2.70 -10.37 -15.55
CA ASP A 235 -2.53 -11.75 -15.11
C ASP A 235 -1.60 -11.80 -13.88
N ALA A 236 -1.61 -12.90 -13.16
CA ALA A 236 -0.66 -13.14 -12.08
C ALA A 236 0.07 -14.46 -12.27
N CYS A 237 1.33 -14.51 -11.86
CA CYS A 237 2.06 -15.77 -11.64
C CYS A 237 2.62 -15.78 -10.23
N GLY A 238 2.78 -16.97 -9.64
CA GLY A 238 3.40 -17.11 -8.34
C GLY A 238 3.93 -18.51 -8.08
N ARG A 239 4.69 -18.62 -7.00
CA ARG A 239 5.27 -19.89 -6.53
C ARG A 239 4.42 -20.47 -5.41
N LEU A 240 3.98 -21.72 -5.58
CA LEU A 240 3.18 -22.42 -4.57
C LEU A 240 4.07 -23.04 -3.49
N GLY A 241 5.29 -23.44 -3.84
CA GLY A 241 6.30 -24.03 -2.99
C GLY A 241 7.20 -24.98 -3.79
N GLY A 242 8.41 -25.27 -3.32
CA GLY A 242 9.33 -26.14 -4.03
C GLY A 242 9.57 -25.71 -5.48
N ASP A 243 9.25 -26.57 -6.42
CA ASP A 243 9.34 -26.42 -7.88
C ASP A 243 7.98 -26.15 -8.56
N GLU A 244 6.91 -25.90 -7.77
CA GLU A 244 5.57 -25.69 -8.24
C GLU A 244 5.24 -24.19 -8.41
N PHE A 245 4.70 -23.83 -9.58
CA PHE A 245 4.29 -22.49 -9.95
C PHE A 245 2.85 -22.48 -10.46
N VAL A 246 2.20 -21.33 -10.37
CA VAL A 246 0.84 -21.13 -10.85
C VAL A 246 0.72 -19.83 -11.60
N LEU A 247 -0.08 -19.82 -12.67
CA LEU A 247 -0.52 -18.63 -13.38
C LEU A 247 -2.04 -18.52 -13.27
N VAL A 248 -2.51 -17.30 -13.06
CA VAL A 248 -3.94 -16.96 -13.08
C VAL A 248 -4.14 -15.96 -14.22
N LEU A 249 -4.84 -16.40 -15.25
CA LEU A 249 -5.05 -15.67 -16.49
C LEU A 249 -6.49 -15.18 -16.54
N SER A 250 -6.68 -13.87 -16.61
CA SER A 250 -8.00 -13.25 -16.66
C SER A 250 -8.26 -12.62 -18.02
N HIS A 251 -9.53 -12.64 -18.45
CA HIS A 251 -9.96 -12.11 -19.75
C HIS A 251 -9.21 -12.74 -20.96
N SER A 252 -8.66 -13.94 -20.79
CA SER A 252 -7.92 -14.64 -21.84
C SER A 252 -8.79 -15.72 -22.48
N ASP A 253 -8.79 -15.78 -23.82
CA ASP A 253 -9.47 -16.87 -24.53
C ASP A 253 -8.86 -18.21 -24.11
N PRO A 254 -9.65 -19.16 -23.61
CA PRO A 254 -9.17 -20.49 -23.24
C PRO A 254 -8.38 -21.18 -24.33
N LYS A 255 -8.73 -20.98 -25.60
CA LYS A 255 -7.99 -21.52 -26.77
C LYS A 255 -6.57 -21.00 -26.87
N GLY A 256 -6.26 -19.87 -26.23
CA GLY A 256 -4.91 -19.30 -26.17
C GLY A 256 -4.01 -19.96 -25.12
N ILE A 257 -4.55 -20.73 -24.18
CA ILE A 257 -3.79 -21.34 -23.09
C ILE A 257 -2.75 -22.36 -23.60
N PRO A 258 -3.08 -23.31 -24.50
CA PRO A 258 -2.10 -24.20 -25.08
C PRO A 258 -0.97 -23.47 -25.81
N ILE A 259 -1.29 -22.37 -26.50
CA ILE A 259 -0.30 -21.54 -27.21
C ILE A 259 0.67 -20.87 -26.22
N LEU A 260 0.15 -20.36 -25.11
CA LEU A 260 0.98 -19.82 -24.04
C LEU A 260 1.89 -20.89 -23.44
N ILE A 261 1.36 -22.08 -23.13
CA ILE A 261 2.15 -23.19 -22.59
C ILE A 261 3.28 -23.58 -23.53
N GLU A 262 3.02 -23.73 -24.84
CA GLU A 262 4.06 -24.04 -25.82
C GLU A 262 5.12 -22.93 -25.91
N ARG A 263 4.74 -21.67 -25.84
CA ARG A 263 5.67 -20.54 -25.79
C ARG A 263 6.54 -20.59 -24.53
N LEU A 264 5.97 -20.88 -23.36
CA LEU A 264 6.72 -21.04 -22.11
C LEU A 264 7.72 -22.21 -22.19
N ARG A 265 7.29 -23.35 -22.74
CA ARG A 265 8.16 -24.50 -22.99
C ARG A 265 9.32 -24.17 -23.91
N ALA A 266 9.03 -23.52 -25.05
CA ALA A 266 10.05 -23.13 -26.01
C ALA A 266 11.04 -22.11 -25.43
N THR A 267 10.53 -21.14 -24.64
CA THR A 267 11.39 -20.15 -23.99
C THR A 267 12.30 -20.82 -22.95
N LEU A 268 11.79 -21.76 -22.15
CA LEU A 268 12.59 -22.48 -21.16
C LEU A 268 13.62 -23.41 -21.82
N ALA A 269 13.23 -24.13 -22.88
CA ALA A 269 14.13 -25.04 -23.63
C ALA A 269 15.27 -24.28 -24.34
N GLY A 270 15.06 -23.00 -24.69
CA GLY A 270 16.09 -22.14 -25.26
C GLY A 270 17.04 -21.52 -24.24
N GLN A 271 16.91 -21.84 -22.94
CA GLN A 271 17.83 -21.36 -21.90
C GLN A 271 18.91 -22.39 -21.64
N ASP A 272 20.15 -21.95 -21.70
CA ASP A 272 21.32 -22.76 -21.34
C ASP A 272 21.68 -22.46 -19.87
N PHE A 273 21.49 -23.45 -19.00
CA PHE A 273 21.93 -23.37 -17.62
C PHE A 273 23.33 -23.98 -17.51
N GLY A 274 24.36 -23.13 -17.34
CA GLY A 274 25.74 -23.56 -17.15
C GLY A 274 26.02 -23.89 -15.69
N PHE A 275 26.26 -25.17 -15.36
CA PHE A 275 26.68 -25.63 -14.04
C PHE A 275 27.94 -26.48 -14.18
N ASP A 276 28.97 -26.16 -13.41
CA ASP A 276 30.28 -26.90 -13.37
C ASP A 276 30.89 -27.16 -14.76
N GLY A 277 30.64 -26.26 -15.73
CA GLY A 277 31.16 -26.37 -17.12
C GLY A 277 30.25 -27.20 -18.04
N GLU A 278 29.16 -27.72 -17.57
CA GLU A 278 28.15 -28.44 -18.34
C GLU A 278 26.92 -27.61 -18.62
N VAL A 279 26.30 -27.81 -19.78
CA VAL A 279 25.01 -27.20 -20.14
C VAL A 279 23.89 -28.13 -19.75
N VAL A 280 23.03 -27.67 -18.84
CA VAL A 280 21.88 -28.41 -18.34
C VAL A 280 20.61 -27.88 -18.99
N HIS A 281 19.84 -28.77 -19.62
CA HIS A 281 18.55 -28.44 -20.20
C HIS A 281 17.44 -28.70 -19.16
N VAL A 282 16.65 -27.68 -18.91
CA VAL A 282 15.53 -27.73 -17.96
C VAL A 282 14.21 -27.72 -18.72
N SER A 283 13.29 -28.58 -18.31
CA SER A 283 11.93 -28.60 -18.86
C SER A 283 10.88 -28.46 -17.75
N ALA A 284 9.65 -28.12 -18.15
CA ALA A 284 8.54 -28.03 -17.25
C ALA A 284 7.29 -28.71 -17.84
N THR A 285 6.51 -29.30 -16.96
CA THR A 285 5.19 -29.85 -17.28
C THR A 285 4.11 -28.89 -16.80
N PHE A 286 3.03 -28.76 -17.58
CA PHE A 286 1.94 -27.83 -17.30
C PHE A 286 0.61 -28.56 -17.30
N GLY A 287 -0.29 -28.13 -16.41
CA GLY A 287 -1.70 -28.49 -16.41
C GLY A 287 -2.54 -27.23 -16.29
N PHE A 288 -3.76 -27.21 -16.80
CA PHE A 288 -4.65 -26.07 -16.68
C PHE A 288 -6.10 -26.46 -16.47
N ALA A 289 -6.85 -25.55 -15.87
CA ALA A 289 -8.28 -25.63 -15.70
C ALA A 289 -8.93 -24.26 -15.93
N GLU A 290 -10.19 -24.26 -16.36
CA GLU A 290 -10.95 -23.06 -16.69
C GLU A 290 -12.11 -22.90 -15.73
N PHE A 291 -12.45 -21.64 -15.44
CA PHE A 291 -13.65 -21.29 -14.70
C PHE A 291 -14.86 -21.35 -15.66
N GLU A 292 -15.74 -22.28 -15.39
CA GLU A 292 -16.96 -22.49 -16.16
C GLU A 292 -18.14 -21.71 -15.56
N PHE A 293 -18.86 -20.95 -16.41
CA PHE A 293 -20.07 -20.27 -16.00
C PHE A 293 -21.18 -21.30 -15.72
N GLY A 294 -21.77 -21.22 -14.54
CA GLY A 294 -22.81 -22.16 -14.10
C GLY A 294 -22.32 -23.33 -13.24
N GLN A 295 -21.02 -23.50 -13.13
CA GLN A 295 -20.38 -24.40 -12.17
C GLN A 295 -19.41 -23.59 -11.29
N PRO A 296 -19.89 -22.92 -10.22
CA PRO A 296 -19.04 -22.08 -9.42
C PRO A 296 -17.97 -22.91 -8.71
N LYS A 297 -16.72 -22.74 -9.13
CA LYS A 297 -15.53 -23.31 -8.48
C LYS A 297 -14.76 -22.21 -7.81
N ASN A 298 -14.24 -22.47 -6.62
CA ASN A 298 -13.26 -21.59 -5.99
C ASN A 298 -11.85 -21.89 -6.51
N PHE A 299 -10.86 -21.06 -6.11
CA PHE A 299 -9.48 -21.23 -6.56
C PHE A 299 -8.91 -22.60 -6.23
N ALA A 300 -9.17 -23.13 -5.02
CA ALA A 300 -8.65 -24.43 -4.61
C ALA A 300 -9.17 -25.59 -5.50
N GLN A 301 -10.42 -25.50 -5.95
CA GLN A 301 -11.00 -26.48 -6.86
C GLN A 301 -10.41 -26.37 -8.27
N LEU A 302 -10.22 -25.15 -8.80
CA LEU A 302 -9.57 -24.96 -10.09
C LEU A 302 -8.10 -25.40 -10.06
N LEU A 303 -7.41 -25.14 -8.95
CA LEU A 303 -6.04 -25.59 -8.75
C LEU A 303 -5.97 -27.13 -8.78
N ALA A 304 -6.86 -27.82 -8.05
CA ALA A 304 -6.94 -29.27 -8.04
C ALA A 304 -7.25 -29.89 -9.43
N ASP A 305 -8.12 -29.24 -10.21
CA ASP A 305 -8.43 -29.66 -11.58
C ASP A 305 -7.20 -29.50 -12.50
N ALA A 306 -6.48 -28.39 -12.38
CA ALA A 306 -5.24 -28.14 -13.12
C ALA A 306 -4.13 -29.14 -12.74
N ASP A 307 -3.99 -29.45 -11.44
CA ASP A 307 -3.05 -30.47 -10.94
C ASP A 307 -3.37 -31.86 -11.49
N ALA A 308 -4.65 -32.23 -11.59
CA ALA A 308 -5.04 -33.52 -12.17
C ALA A 308 -4.64 -33.60 -13.66
N VAL A 309 -4.67 -32.49 -14.39
CA VAL A 309 -4.15 -32.42 -15.76
C VAL A 309 -2.64 -32.54 -15.79
N LEU A 310 -1.94 -31.78 -14.94
CA LEU A 310 -0.47 -31.83 -14.78
C LEU A 310 0.01 -33.26 -14.52
N TYR A 311 -0.62 -33.94 -13.57
CA TYR A 311 -0.27 -35.32 -13.22
C TYR A 311 -0.43 -36.29 -14.41
N ARG A 312 -1.50 -36.17 -15.18
CA ARG A 312 -1.70 -36.96 -16.40
C ARG A 312 -0.62 -36.73 -17.45
N GLU A 313 -0.24 -35.47 -17.64
CA GLU A 313 0.84 -35.12 -18.60
C GLU A 313 2.20 -35.65 -18.12
N LYS A 314 2.53 -35.57 -16.83
CA LYS A 314 3.74 -36.18 -16.26
C LYS A 314 3.76 -37.68 -16.43
N SER A 315 2.62 -38.37 -16.25
CA SER A 315 2.50 -39.81 -16.40
C SER A 315 2.72 -40.28 -17.84
N LYS A 316 2.24 -39.55 -18.84
CA LYS A 316 2.51 -39.85 -20.27
C LYS A 316 3.97 -39.76 -20.62
N ARG A 317 4.71 -38.82 -20.06
CA ARG A 317 6.16 -38.64 -20.31
C ARG A 317 7.04 -39.70 -19.64
N ARG A 318 6.56 -40.31 -18.55
CA ARG A 318 7.26 -41.39 -17.82
C ARG A 318 7.11 -42.76 -18.45
N GLN A 319 6.13 -42.98 -19.34
CA GLN A 319 6.02 -44.22 -20.10
C GLN A 319 6.97 -44.12 -21.32
N PRO A 320 8.05 -44.96 -21.43
CA PRO A 320 8.81 -45.01 -22.65
C PRO A 320 7.87 -45.45 -23.77
N ALA A 321 8.00 -44.84 -24.95
CA ALA A 321 7.29 -45.28 -26.15
C ALA A 321 7.52 -46.79 -26.29
N ALA A 322 6.45 -47.57 -26.11
CA ALA A 322 6.48 -48.98 -26.46
C ALA A 322 6.74 -49.05 -27.98
N GLN A 323 7.91 -49.52 -28.31
CA GLN A 323 8.28 -49.86 -29.70
C GLN A 323 7.44 -51.04 -30.17
#